data_2816f3dbf02889c7ab27e29da46d19b0
#
_entry.id   2816f3dbf02889c7ab27e29da46d19b0
#
_cell.length_a   1.000
_cell.length_b   1.000
_cell.length_c   1.000
_cell.angle_alpha   90.00
_cell.angle_beta   90.00
_cell.angle_gamma   90.00
#
_symmetry.space_group_name_H-M   'P 1'
#
loop_
_entity.id
_entity.type
_entity.pdbx_description
1 polymer ?
#
loop_
_entity_poly.entity_id
_entity_poly.type
_entity_poly.pdbx_seq_one_letter_code
_entity_poly.pdbx_strand_id
1 'polypeptide(L)'
;MATPSLTASPASASSGRPALDKKPGPFTYVVFFAVLAMGMLFTAYSLMHDMHELGTVVTTWTPFLLLGVALLIALGFEFVNGFHDTANAVATVIYTHSLPPNVAVVWSGFFNFLGVLLSSGAVAFGIIALLPVELILQVGSSAGFAMIFALLIAAILWNLGTWWLGLPASSSHTLIGSIIGVGVANALMHGRDGTSGVDWAQAIKIGYALLLSPLVGFGCAALLLLALRAFVKNRSLYKAPDGNTPPPWWIRGLLIATCTGVSFAHGSNDGQKGMGLIMLILVGTLPMAYALNRTMPADQTLQFAAVAEVTQQALVKSAPLPAPADSRPVLADYVRSKQATPQLVPALAALTGHIGDEVKGYGSLAKVPAEAMGNVRNDMYLASETIRLMDKHKVGSFDADTSNKLQLFKQQIDNATRFIPLWVKIAVAIALGLGTMVGWKRIVVTVGEKIGKTHLTYAQGASAETVAMLTIGAADMFGLPVSTTHVLSSGVAGTMVANGGGLQMKTIRNLLMAWVLTLPAAIVLSGSLYWLLTQLF
;
A
#
# COMPACT_ATOMS: atom_id res chain seq x y z
N MET A 1 44.02 -12.74 -62.43
CA MET A 1 42.67 -12.23 -62.27
C MET A 1 42.29 -12.35 -60.81
N ALA A 2 42.32 -11.23 -60.10
CA ALA A 2 42.00 -11.16 -58.68
C ALA A 2 40.57 -10.68 -58.51
N THR A 3 39.71 -11.44 -57.81
CA THR A 3 38.34 -11.07 -57.43
C THR A 3 38.40 -10.17 -56.20
N PRO A 4 37.73 -9.02 -56.17
CA PRO A 4 37.63 -8.20 -54.98
C PRO A 4 36.53 -8.77 -54.08
N SER A 5 36.90 -9.13 -52.85
CA SER A 5 35.99 -9.47 -51.75
C SER A 5 35.36 -8.18 -51.21
N LEU A 6 34.09 -7.96 -51.52
CA LEU A 6 33.23 -6.96 -50.89
C LEU A 6 32.78 -7.51 -49.53
N THR A 7 33.56 -7.23 -48.48
CA THR A 7 33.08 -7.33 -47.10
C THR A 7 32.28 -6.05 -46.81
N ALA A 8 30.97 -6.07 -47.09
CA ALA A 8 30.05 -5.07 -46.54
C ALA A 8 29.94 -5.33 -45.04
N SER A 9 30.56 -4.48 -44.23
CA SER A 9 30.22 -4.36 -42.79
C SER A 9 28.72 -3.98 -42.71
N PRO A 10 27.95 -4.70 -41.90
CA PRO A 10 26.61 -4.23 -41.62
C PRO A 10 26.74 -2.91 -40.86
N ALA A 11 26.28 -1.82 -41.50
CA ALA A 11 26.08 -0.55 -40.85
C ALA A 11 25.20 -0.81 -39.62
N SER A 12 25.78 -0.68 -38.42
CA SER A 12 25.05 -0.67 -37.18
C SER A 12 24.09 0.50 -37.22
N ALA A 13 22.83 0.22 -37.55
CA ALA A 13 21.77 1.16 -37.26
C ALA A 13 21.93 1.54 -35.78
N SER A 14 22.26 2.79 -35.51
CA SER A 14 22.30 3.34 -34.16
C SER A 14 20.89 3.21 -33.60
N SER A 15 20.65 2.10 -32.88
CA SER A 15 19.38 1.88 -32.21
C SER A 15 19.18 3.04 -31.26
N GLY A 16 18.06 3.75 -31.34
CA GLY A 16 17.69 4.83 -30.41
C GLY A 16 17.52 4.34 -28.97
N ARG A 17 18.31 3.36 -28.57
CA ARG A 17 18.33 2.76 -27.25
C ARG A 17 19.02 3.70 -26.27
N PRO A 18 18.34 4.08 -25.14
CA PRO A 18 18.94 4.96 -24.16
C PRO A 18 20.18 4.35 -23.50
N ALA A 19 21.17 5.19 -23.17
CA ALA A 19 22.40 4.76 -22.49
C ALA A 19 22.12 4.44 -21.01
N LEU A 20 21.66 3.22 -20.71
CA LEU A 20 21.28 2.77 -19.37
C LEU A 20 22.48 2.46 -18.46
N ASP A 21 23.69 2.28 -19.01
CA ASP A 21 24.86 1.81 -18.27
C ASP A 21 25.76 2.90 -17.69
N LYS A 22 25.36 4.17 -17.84
CA LYS A 22 26.12 5.28 -17.26
C LYS A 22 26.03 5.23 -15.72
N LYS A 23 27.16 4.93 -15.06
CA LYS A 23 27.23 4.87 -13.61
C LYS A 23 27.04 6.26 -13.01
N PRO A 24 26.31 6.37 -11.87
CA PRO A 24 26.23 7.62 -11.11
C PRO A 24 27.63 8.06 -10.66
N GLY A 25 27.82 9.37 -10.51
CA GLY A 25 29.06 9.92 -9.95
C GLY A 25 29.20 9.60 -8.44
N PRO A 26 30.43 9.65 -7.89
CA PRO A 26 30.68 9.34 -6.47
C PRO A 26 29.84 10.23 -5.52
N PHE A 27 29.61 11.48 -5.87
CA PHE A 27 28.77 12.40 -5.11
C PHE A 27 27.33 11.86 -4.93
N THR A 28 26.75 11.23 -5.94
CA THR A 28 25.41 10.62 -5.86
C THR A 28 25.35 9.52 -4.79
N TYR A 29 26.40 8.71 -4.68
CA TYR A 29 26.46 7.69 -3.63
C TYR A 29 26.57 8.31 -2.23
N VAL A 30 27.38 9.36 -2.07
CA VAL A 30 27.51 10.08 -0.80
C VAL A 30 26.16 10.65 -0.37
N VAL A 31 25.44 11.33 -1.26
CA VAL A 31 24.10 11.88 -0.98
C VAL A 31 23.12 10.76 -0.64
N PHE A 32 23.13 9.67 -1.41
CA PHE A 32 22.24 8.51 -1.17
C PHE A 32 22.45 7.93 0.23
N PHE A 33 23.69 7.61 0.60
CA PHE A 33 23.98 7.03 1.92
C PHE A 33 23.78 8.05 3.06
N ALA A 34 24.01 9.34 2.83
CA ALA A 34 23.73 10.38 3.81
C ALA A 34 22.22 10.49 4.09
N VAL A 35 21.37 10.50 3.05
CA VAL A 35 19.91 10.53 3.22
C VAL A 35 19.40 9.25 3.89
N LEU A 36 19.92 8.08 3.53
CA LEU A 36 19.59 6.81 4.18
C LEU A 36 19.94 6.84 5.67
N ALA A 37 21.16 7.25 6.01
CA ALA A 37 21.61 7.35 7.40
C ALA A 37 20.77 8.36 8.20
N MET A 38 20.48 9.54 7.63
CA MET A 38 19.60 10.53 8.25
C MET A 38 18.19 9.97 8.48
N GLY A 39 17.64 9.24 7.51
CA GLY A 39 16.31 8.61 7.64
C GLY A 39 16.27 7.58 8.76
N MET A 40 17.29 6.75 8.88
CA MET A 40 17.41 5.76 9.95
C MET A 40 17.56 6.43 11.33
N LEU A 41 18.43 7.44 11.44
CA LEU A 41 18.64 8.19 12.68
C LEU A 41 17.38 8.95 13.09
N PHE A 42 16.69 9.57 12.12
CA PHE A 42 15.42 10.27 12.36
C PHE A 42 14.35 9.31 12.87
N THR A 43 14.22 8.11 12.27
CA THR A 43 13.26 7.09 12.71
C THR A 43 13.56 6.64 14.14
N ALA A 44 14.82 6.33 14.45
CA ALA A 44 15.25 5.94 15.78
C ALA A 44 15.01 7.06 16.82
N TYR A 45 15.37 8.30 16.47
CA TYR A 45 15.13 9.46 17.34
C TYR A 45 13.64 9.69 17.61
N SER A 46 12.79 9.64 16.57
CA SER A 46 11.35 9.86 16.72
C SER A 46 10.70 8.80 17.61
N LEU A 47 11.09 7.53 17.44
CA LEU A 47 10.61 6.44 18.27
C LEU A 47 11.04 6.62 19.74
N MET A 48 12.31 6.97 19.97
CA MET A 48 12.82 7.21 21.33
C MET A 48 12.17 8.44 21.97
N HIS A 49 11.90 9.49 21.21
CA HIS A 49 11.23 10.70 21.68
C HIS A 49 9.79 10.39 22.12
N ASP A 50 9.00 9.69 21.28
CA ASP A 50 7.64 9.29 21.61
C ASP A 50 7.58 8.42 22.88
N MET A 51 8.56 7.53 23.07
CA MET A 51 8.67 6.70 24.29
C MET A 51 9.04 7.52 25.53
N HIS A 52 9.95 8.48 25.38
CA HIS A 52 10.39 9.34 26.49
C HIS A 52 9.24 10.23 26.99
N GLU A 53 8.42 10.79 26.07
CA GLU A 53 7.24 11.59 26.43
C GLU A 53 6.21 10.79 27.26
N LEU A 54 6.19 9.47 27.10
CA LEU A 54 5.30 8.57 27.86
C LEU A 54 5.84 8.16 29.22
N GLY A 55 7.05 8.57 29.56
CA GLY A 55 7.70 8.15 30.80
C GLY A 55 7.99 6.63 30.87
N THR A 56 8.02 5.95 29.71
CA THR A 56 8.28 4.51 29.65
C THR A 56 9.74 4.23 30.00
N VAL A 57 9.97 3.58 31.14
CA VAL A 57 11.30 3.08 31.52
C VAL A 57 11.54 1.76 30.80
N VAL A 58 12.58 1.71 29.95
CA VAL A 58 13.01 0.47 29.29
C VAL A 58 13.54 -0.51 30.36
N THR A 59 12.71 -1.45 30.75
CA THR A 59 13.07 -2.48 31.73
C THR A 59 13.76 -3.70 31.12
N THR A 60 13.48 -3.98 29.82
CA THR A 60 14.06 -5.08 29.06
C THR A 60 14.37 -4.66 27.62
N TRP A 61 15.53 -5.05 27.08
CA TRP A 61 15.98 -4.66 25.75
C TRP A 61 15.41 -5.53 24.61
N THR A 62 15.01 -6.78 24.91
CA THR A 62 14.59 -7.74 23.88
C THR A 62 13.39 -7.27 23.05
N PRO A 63 12.27 -6.75 23.63
CA PRO A 63 11.14 -6.25 22.83
C PRO A 63 11.53 -5.07 21.94
N PHE A 64 12.43 -4.20 22.39
CA PHE A 64 12.90 -3.05 21.61
C PHE A 64 13.83 -3.46 20.46
N LEU A 65 14.64 -4.49 20.66
CA LEU A 65 15.44 -5.08 19.59
C LEU A 65 14.53 -5.68 18.52
N LEU A 66 13.54 -6.48 18.92
CA LEU A 66 12.57 -7.07 17.99
C LEU A 66 11.76 -6.00 17.26
N LEU A 67 11.35 -4.94 17.94
CA LEU A 67 10.70 -3.78 17.31
C LEU A 67 11.61 -3.11 16.29
N GLY A 68 12.88 -2.84 16.65
CA GLY A 68 13.85 -2.25 15.74
C GLY A 68 14.07 -3.09 14.49
N VAL A 69 14.19 -4.41 14.64
CA VAL A 69 14.31 -5.36 13.52
C VAL A 69 13.04 -5.37 12.68
N ALA A 70 11.84 -5.37 13.29
CA ALA A 70 10.57 -5.34 12.57
C ALA A 70 10.42 -4.06 11.73
N LEU A 71 10.76 -2.90 12.31
CA LEU A 71 10.75 -1.62 11.61
C LEU A 71 11.77 -1.59 10.45
N LEU A 72 12.98 -2.12 10.69
CA LEU A 72 14.00 -2.21 9.65
C LEU A 72 13.54 -3.09 8.47
N ILE A 73 12.91 -4.23 8.74
CA ILE A 73 12.37 -5.12 7.70
C ILE A 73 11.20 -4.44 6.98
N ALA A 74 10.31 -3.73 7.69
CA ALA A 74 9.19 -3.00 7.08
C ALA A 74 9.67 -1.84 6.18
N LEU A 75 10.65 -1.07 6.60
CA LEU A 75 11.30 -0.05 5.77
C LEU A 75 12.08 -0.68 4.61
N GLY A 76 12.70 -1.85 4.83
CA GLY A 76 13.34 -2.66 3.80
C GLY A 76 12.35 -3.13 2.74
N PHE A 77 11.14 -3.54 3.13
CA PHE A 77 10.07 -3.87 2.20
C PHE A 77 9.70 -2.66 1.32
N GLU A 78 9.55 -1.47 1.90
CA GLU A 78 9.25 -0.26 1.13
C GLU A 78 10.40 0.17 0.21
N PHE A 79 11.64 -0.02 0.65
CA PHE A 79 12.80 0.20 -0.20
C PHE A 79 12.80 -0.74 -1.41
N VAL A 80 12.50 -2.03 -1.21
CA VAL A 80 12.36 -3.04 -2.28
C VAL A 80 11.19 -2.69 -3.18
N ASN A 81 10.06 -2.25 -2.63
CA ASN A 81 8.91 -1.76 -3.38
C ASN A 81 9.29 -0.59 -4.31
N GLY A 82 10.05 0.38 -3.78
CA GLY A 82 10.53 1.52 -4.57
C GLY A 82 11.30 1.12 -5.83
N PHE A 83 12.30 0.24 -5.75
CA PHE A 83 13.08 -0.12 -6.93
C PHE A 83 12.37 -1.11 -7.85
N HIS A 84 11.45 -1.90 -7.34
CA HIS A 84 10.71 -2.87 -8.14
C HIS A 84 9.65 -2.19 -9.00
N ASP A 85 8.88 -1.27 -8.43
CA ASP A 85 7.69 -0.74 -9.08
C ASP A 85 7.91 0.60 -9.80
N THR A 86 8.87 1.41 -9.36
CA THR A 86 9.15 2.73 -9.97
C THR A 86 9.67 2.65 -11.39
N ALA A 87 10.35 1.56 -11.75
CA ALA A 87 10.83 1.36 -13.11
C ALA A 87 9.72 1.55 -14.15
N ASN A 88 8.48 1.27 -13.78
CA ASN A 88 7.32 1.46 -14.63
C ASN A 88 7.08 2.94 -14.97
N ALA A 89 7.14 3.84 -13.99
CA ALA A 89 6.90 5.26 -14.20
C ALA A 89 8.00 5.95 -15.03
N VAL A 90 9.26 5.48 -14.96
CA VAL A 90 10.37 6.13 -15.65
C VAL A 90 10.67 5.54 -17.03
N ALA A 91 10.15 4.36 -17.37
CA ALA A 91 10.46 3.69 -18.64
C ALA A 91 10.08 4.57 -19.84
N THR A 92 8.92 5.20 -19.82
CA THR A 92 8.43 6.04 -20.92
C THR A 92 9.31 7.27 -21.14
N VAL A 93 9.64 8.05 -20.10
CA VAL A 93 10.49 9.24 -20.21
C VAL A 93 11.93 8.92 -20.59
N ILE A 94 12.44 7.72 -20.21
CA ILE A 94 13.77 7.24 -20.60
C ILE A 94 13.78 6.83 -22.07
N TYR A 95 12.83 5.97 -22.49
CA TYR A 95 12.79 5.46 -23.87
C TYR A 95 12.30 6.47 -24.90
N THR A 96 11.66 7.56 -24.46
CA THR A 96 11.34 8.71 -25.30
C THR A 96 12.42 9.80 -25.31
N HIS A 97 13.56 9.57 -24.63
CA HIS A 97 14.63 10.55 -24.45
C HIS A 97 14.18 11.88 -23.83
N SER A 98 13.05 11.88 -23.12
CA SER A 98 12.53 13.09 -22.45
C SER A 98 13.36 13.47 -21.23
N LEU A 99 13.89 12.48 -20.48
CA LEU A 99 14.83 12.68 -19.38
C LEU A 99 16.00 11.68 -19.48
N PRO A 100 17.22 12.10 -19.13
CA PRO A 100 18.33 11.18 -18.93
C PRO A 100 17.99 10.16 -17.83
N PRO A 101 18.39 8.87 -17.94
CA PRO A 101 17.98 7.83 -17.00
C PRO A 101 18.20 8.16 -15.51
N ASN A 102 19.39 8.66 -15.14
CA ASN A 102 19.68 9.02 -13.76
C ASN A 102 18.82 10.19 -13.25
N VAL A 103 18.49 11.15 -14.12
CA VAL A 103 17.60 12.26 -13.76
C VAL A 103 16.17 11.77 -13.60
N ALA A 104 15.70 10.88 -14.48
CA ALA A 104 14.36 10.32 -14.44
C ALA A 104 14.09 9.59 -13.12
N VAL A 105 15.04 8.77 -12.64
CA VAL A 105 14.85 8.02 -11.38
C VAL A 105 14.93 8.91 -10.14
N VAL A 106 15.77 9.94 -10.13
CA VAL A 106 15.81 10.93 -9.04
C VAL A 106 14.52 11.74 -9.02
N TRP A 107 14.04 12.16 -10.19
CA TRP A 107 12.78 12.89 -10.36
C TRP A 107 11.61 12.05 -9.84
N SER A 108 11.51 10.82 -10.29
CA SER A 108 10.46 9.88 -9.84
C SER A 108 10.56 9.62 -8.33
N GLY A 109 11.76 9.41 -7.79
CA GLY A 109 11.98 9.21 -6.35
C GLY A 109 11.50 10.40 -5.51
N PHE A 110 11.75 11.63 -5.97
CA PHE A 110 11.27 12.83 -5.30
C PHE A 110 9.74 12.93 -5.31
N PHE A 111 9.08 12.63 -6.44
CA PHE A 111 7.61 12.67 -6.49
C PHE A 111 6.94 11.49 -5.81
N ASN A 112 7.58 10.32 -5.75
CA ASN A 112 7.17 9.23 -4.86
C ASN A 112 7.22 9.67 -3.40
N PHE A 113 8.33 10.29 -2.96
CA PHE A 113 8.46 10.83 -1.61
C PHE A 113 7.32 11.82 -1.27
N LEU A 114 7.02 12.76 -2.17
CA LEU A 114 5.90 13.69 -1.98
C LEU A 114 4.55 12.99 -1.93
N GLY A 115 4.31 11.99 -2.79
CA GLY A 115 3.09 11.20 -2.79
C GLY A 115 2.85 10.50 -1.46
N VAL A 116 3.89 9.88 -0.89
CA VAL A 116 3.84 9.24 0.43
C VAL A 116 3.47 10.25 1.51
N LEU A 117 4.14 11.41 1.56
CA LEU A 117 3.90 12.44 2.59
C LEU A 117 2.47 12.97 2.56
N LEU A 118 1.91 13.15 1.37
CA LEU A 118 0.58 13.75 1.19
C LEU A 118 -0.55 12.72 1.15
N SER A 119 -0.23 11.43 1.30
CA SER A 119 -1.23 10.35 1.30
C SER A 119 -2.18 10.41 2.48
N SER A 120 -3.42 9.95 2.26
CA SER A 120 -4.49 9.97 3.26
C SER A 120 -4.36 8.91 4.36
N GLY A 121 -3.71 7.78 4.09
CA GLY A 121 -3.68 6.61 4.96
C GLY A 121 -4.82 5.62 4.74
N ALA A 122 -5.79 5.91 3.87
CA ALA A 122 -6.96 5.06 3.66
C ALA A 122 -6.61 3.64 3.17
N VAL A 123 -5.63 3.53 2.27
CA VAL A 123 -5.12 2.23 1.79
C VAL A 123 -4.43 1.45 2.91
N ALA A 124 -3.67 2.14 3.79
CA ALA A 124 -2.98 1.53 4.92
C ALA A 124 -3.96 0.76 5.83
N PHE A 125 -5.05 1.42 6.23
CA PHE A 125 -6.07 0.81 7.07
C PHE A 125 -6.88 -0.27 6.33
N GLY A 126 -7.08 -0.11 5.02
CA GLY A 126 -7.71 -1.14 4.17
C GLY A 126 -6.91 -2.45 4.13
N ILE A 127 -5.58 -2.37 4.19
CA ILE A 127 -4.69 -3.54 4.23
C ILE A 127 -4.68 -4.20 5.61
N ILE A 128 -4.59 -3.39 6.69
CA ILE A 128 -4.67 -3.91 8.06
C ILE A 128 -5.98 -4.67 8.28
N ALA A 129 -7.09 -4.19 7.72
CA ALA A 129 -8.40 -4.83 7.82
C ALA A 129 -8.53 -6.21 7.16
N LEU A 130 -7.51 -6.70 6.45
CA LEU A 130 -7.43 -8.09 5.96
C LEU A 130 -7.12 -9.07 7.08
N LEU A 131 -6.40 -8.61 8.12
CA LEU A 131 -6.05 -9.45 9.26
C LEU A 131 -7.26 -9.59 10.19
N PRO A 132 -7.51 -10.78 10.73
CA PRO A 132 -8.52 -10.96 11.77
C PRO A 132 -8.15 -10.20 13.04
N VAL A 133 -9.17 -9.79 13.79
CA VAL A 133 -9.05 -8.98 15.01
C VAL A 133 -8.10 -9.62 16.01
N GLU A 134 -8.18 -10.93 16.17
CA GLU A 134 -7.35 -11.70 17.11
C GLU A 134 -5.86 -11.53 16.81
N LEU A 135 -5.47 -11.55 15.54
CA LEU A 135 -4.07 -11.34 15.16
C LEU A 135 -3.62 -9.90 15.36
N ILE A 136 -4.48 -8.93 15.10
CA ILE A 136 -4.18 -7.51 15.33
C ILE A 136 -3.94 -7.23 16.82
N LEU A 137 -4.74 -7.85 17.70
CA LEU A 137 -4.62 -7.69 19.15
C LEU A 137 -3.39 -8.41 19.73
N GLN A 138 -2.86 -9.41 19.04
CA GLN A 138 -1.73 -10.22 19.48
C GLN A 138 -0.37 -9.79 18.89
N VAL A 139 -0.31 -8.71 18.13
CA VAL A 139 0.92 -8.29 17.42
C VAL A 139 2.13 -8.10 18.34
N GLY A 140 1.93 -7.67 19.58
CA GLY A 140 3.00 -7.56 20.59
C GLY A 140 3.47 -8.87 21.22
N SER A 141 2.82 -10.00 20.89
CA SER A 141 3.23 -11.33 21.38
C SER A 141 4.32 -11.95 20.48
N SER A 142 4.95 -13.04 20.93
CA SER A 142 5.89 -13.83 20.12
C SER A 142 5.27 -14.29 18.80
N ALA A 143 4.03 -14.78 18.84
CA ALA A 143 3.28 -15.18 17.63
C ALA A 143 3.01 -14.00 16.70
N GLY A 144 2.78 -12.80 17.24
CA GLY A 144 2.61 -11.58 16.46
C GLY A 144 3.88 -11.14 15.75
N PHE A 145 5.04 -11.22 16.39
CA PHE A 145 6.33 -10.98 15.73
C PHE A 145 6.62 -12.01 14.66
N ALA A 146 6.37 -13.30 14.91
CA ALA A 146 6.50 -14.35 13.91
C ALA A 146 5.63 -14.07 12.68
N MET A 147 4.40 -13.59 12.88
CA MET A 147 3.49 -13.16 11.82
C MET A 147 4.08 -12.03 10.97
N ILE A 148 4.52 -10.94 11.63
CA ILE A 148 5.07 -9.77 10.95
C ILE A 148 6.32 -10.14 10.14
N PHE A 149 7.24 -10.89 10.74
CA PHE A 149 8.45 -11.32 10.05
C PHE A 149 8.12 -12.23 8.87
N ALA A 150 7.22 -13.18 9.04
CA ALA A 150 6.83 -14.09 7.95
C ALA A 150 6.26 -13.35 6.75
N LEU A 151 5.29 -12.45 6.98
CA LEU A 151 4.64 -11.73 5.88
C LEU A 151 5.61 -10.76 5.17
N LEU A 152 6.45 -10.04 5.90
CA LEU A 152 7.39 -9.08 5.32
C LEU A 152 8.54 -9.76 4.60
N ILE A 153 9.14 -10.79 5.20
CA ILE A 153 10.24 -11.55 4.60
C ILE A 153 9.75 -12.26 3.33
N ALA A 154 8.55 -12.88 3.36
CA ALA A 154 7.96 -13.50 2.17
C ALA A 154 7.79 -12.48 1.04
N ALA A 155 7.25 -11.31 1.35
CA ALA A 155 7.04 -10.26 0.37
C ALA A 155 8.36 -9.73 -0.22
N ILE A 156 9.38 -9.52 0.62
CA ILE A 156 10.71 -9.10 0.16
C ILE A 156 11.34 -10.16 -0.74
N LEU A 157 11.33 -11.42 -0.32
CA LEU A 157 11.96 -12.52 -1.08
C LEU A 157 11.30 -12.70 -2.44
N TRP A 158 9.96 -12.64 -2.52
CA TRP A 158 9.26 -12.76 -3.79
C TRP A 158 9.53 -11.56 -4.72
N ASN A 159 9.50 -10.33 -4.19
CA ASN A 159 9.80 -9.14 -4.97
C ASN A 159 11.26 -9.13 -5.47
N LEU A 160 12.22 -9.53 -4.65
CA LEU A 160 13.62 -9.68 -5.06
C LEU A 160 13.79 -10.76 -6.14
N GLY A 161 13.11 -11.90 -6.00
CA GLY A 161 13.15 -13.00 -6.97
C GLY A 161 12.60 -12.57 -8.34
N THR A 162 11.44 -11.94 -8.39
CA THR A 162 10.83 -11.46 -9.64
C THR A 162 11.64 -10.33 -10.27
N TRP A 163 12.18 -9.41 -9.46
CA TRP A 163 13.11 -8.39 -9.94
C TRP A 163 14.39 -9.00 -10.54
N TRP A 164 14.97 -10.01 -9.87
CA TRP A 164 16.16 -10.69 -10.38
C TRP A 164 15.93 -11.28 -11.77
N LEU A 165 14.74 -11.81 -12.01
CA LEU A 165 14.33 -12.35 -13.30
C LEU A 165 13.92 -11.25 -14.31
N GLY A 166 13.87 -9.98 -13.90
CA GLY A 166 13.42 -8.86 -14.72
C GLY A 166 11.93 -8.91 -15.07
N LEU A 167 11.14 -9.54 -14.20
CA LEU A 167 9.68 -9.66 -14.35
C LEU A 167 9.01 -8.58 -13.52
N PRO A 168 8.30 -7.61 -14.13
CA PRO A 168 7.48 -6.66 -13.41
C PRO A 168 6.27 -7.38 -12.78
N ALA A 169 6.44 -7.77 -11.52
CA ALA A 169 5.40 -8.34 -10.67
C ALA A 169 4.76 -7.24 -9.79
N SER A 170 3.78 -7.59 -9.00
CA SER A 170 3.04 -6.65 -8.16
C SER A 170 3.40 -6.80 -6.69
N SER A 171 3.99 -5.77 -6.10
CA SER A 171 4.22 -5.69 -4.66
C SER A 171 2.92 -5.76 -3.86
N SER A 172 1.80 -5.22 -4.39
CA SER A 172 0.46 -5.32 -3.78
C SER A 172 -0.04 -6.76 -3.71
N HIS A 173 0.06 -7.53 -4.81
CA HIS A 173 -0.31 -8.95 -4.81
C HIS A 173 0.57 -9.74 -3.85
N THR A 174 1.87 -9.46 -3.82
CA THR A 174 2.81 -10.13 -2.94
C THR A 174 2.46 -9.88 -1.47
N LEU A 175 2.24 -8.63 -1.08
CA LEU A 175 1.89 -8.28 0.29
C LEU A 175 0.55 -8.88 0.72
N ILE A 176 -0.49 -8.74 -0.11
CA ILE A 176 -1.83 -9.27 0.19
C ILE A 176 -1.80 -10.79 0.27
N GLY A 177 -1.09 -11.45 -0.65
CA GLY A 177 -0.86 -12.89 -0.58
C GLY A 177 -0.15 -13.30 0.70
N SER A 178 0.87 -12.55 1.12
CA SER A 178 1.59 -12.81 2.36
C SER A 178 0.71 -12.66 3.60
N ILE A 179 -0.18 -11.66 3.64
CA ILE A 179 -1.15 -11.48 4.72
C ILE A 179 -2.15 -12.64 4.76
N ILE A 180 -2.70 -13.02 3.62
CA ILE A 180 -3.63 -14.16 3.51
C ILE A 180 -2.95 -15.44 3.96
N GLY A 181 -1.72 -15.70 3.52
CA GLY A 181 -0.96 -16.90 3.87
C GLY A 181 -0.72 -17.07 5.36
N VAL A 182 -0.34 -15.99 6.04
CA VAL A 182 -0.18 -15.99 7.50
C VAL A 182 -1.52 -16.21 8.20
N GLY A 183 -2.59 -15.52 7.75
CA GLY A 183 -3.94 -15.69 8.34
C GLY A 183 -4.45 -17.11 8.23
N VAL A 184 -4.34 -17.73 7.05
CA VAL A 184 -4.73 -19.12 6.80
C VAL A 184 -3.89 -20.09 7.64
N ALA A 185 -2.57 -19.91 7.67
CA ALA A 185 -1.67 -20.76 8.46
C ALA A 185 -1.99 -20.67 9.96
N ASN A 186 -2.23 -19.46 10.47
CA ASN A 186 -2.62 -19.25 11.87
C ASN A 186 -3.94 -19.97 12.21
N ALA A 187 -4.95 -19.91 11.34
CA ALA A 187 -6.21 -20.61 11.56
C ALA A 187 -6.01 -22.12 11.61
N LEU A 188 -5.28 -22.68 10.65
CA LEU A 188 -5.00 -24.12 10.55
C LEU A 188 -4.19 -24.64 11.76
N MET A 189 -3.18 -23.88 12.20
CA MET A 189 -2.34 -24.25 13.35
C MET A 189 -3.15 -24.30 14.67
N HIS A 190 -4.24 -23.52 14.77
CA HIS A 190 -5.12 -23.54 15.93
C HIS A 190 -6.35 -24.44 15.76
N GLY A 191 -6.31 -25.39 14.82
CA GLY A 191 -7.39 -26.34 14.58
C GLY A 191 -8.69 -25.72 14.05
N ARG A 192 -8.60 -24.49 13.49
CA ARG A 192 -9.75 -23.79 12.87
C ARG A 192 -9.76 -24.02 11.36
N ASP A 193 -10.91 -23.79 10.74
CA ASP A 193 -10.99 -23.73 9.28
C ASP A 193 -10.10 -22.58 8.76
N GLY A 194 -9.24 -22.87 7.80
CA GLY A 194 -8.32 -21.90 7.20
C GLY A 194 -9.03 -20.65 6.67
N THR A 195 -10.31 -20.74 6.32
CA THR A 195 -11.12 -19.58 5.91
C THR A 195 -11.40 -18.60 7.05
N SER A 196 -11.33 -19.01 8.30
CA SER A 196 -11.56 -18.14 9.46
C SER A 196 -10.39 -17.18 9.75
N GLY A 197 -9.23 -17.41 9.15
CA GLY A 197 -8.00 -16.64 9.37
C GLY A 197 -7.87 -15.35 8.54
N VAL A 198 -8.90 -14.97 7.75
CA VAL A 198 -8.85 -13.81 6.84
C VAL A 198 -10.22 -13.16 6.74
N ASP A 199 -10.31 -11.82 6.66
CA ASP A 199 -11.54 -11.17 6.21
C ASP A 199 -11.69 -11.33 4.69
N TRP A 200 -12.33 -12.42 4.27
CA TRP A 200 -12.54 -12.74 2.86
C TRP A 200 -13.37 -11.71 2.11
N ALA A 201 -14.23 -10.98 2.79
CA ALA A 201 -14.99 -9.92 2.13
C ALA A 201 -14.09 -8.75 1.75
N GLN A 202 -13.16 -8.39 2.61
CA GLN A 202 -12.13 -7.41 2.30
C GLN A 202 -11.15 -7.96 1.26
N ALA A 203 -10.74 -9.22 1.37
CA ALA A 203 -9.86 -9.88 0.41
C ALA A 203 -10.47 -9.90 -1.01
N ILE A 204 -11.75 -10.22 -1.14
CA ILE A 204 -12.49 -10.21 -2.41
C ILE A 204 -12.58 -8.79 -2.97
N LYS A 205 -12.89 -7.79 -2.15
CA LYS A 205 -12.96 -6.38 -2.56
C LYS A 205 -11.62 -5.91 -3.15
N ILE A 206 -10.53 -6.24 -2.47
CA ILE A 206 -9.17 -5.94 -2.94
C ILE A 206 -8.84 -6.77 -4.18
N GLY A 207 -9.20 -8.04 -4.21
CA GLY A 207 -9.04 -8.93 -5.36
C GLY A 207 -9.67 -8.36 -6.63
N TYR A 208 -10.88 -7.82 -6.54
CA TYR A 208 -11.50 -7.12 -7.67
C TYR A 208 -10.71 -5.89 -8.11
N ALA A 209 -10.22 -5.06 -7.19
CA ALA A 209 -9.41 -3.90 -7.54
C ALA A 209 -8.12 -4.31 -8.27
N LEU A 210 -7.46 -5.36 -7.80
CA LEU A 210 -6.23 -5.90 -8.40
C LEU A 210 -6.49 -6.54 -9.77
N LEU A 211 -7.63 -7.22 -9.96
CA LEU A 211 -8.00 -7.87 -11.23
C LEU A 211 -8.45 -6.86 -12.28
N LEU A 212 -9.25 -5.85 -11.87
CA LEU A 212 -9.80 -4.86 -12.79
C LEU A 212 -8.76 -3.84 -13.22
N SER A 213 -7.81 -3.49 -12.35
CA SER A 213 -6.84 -2.44 -12.64
C SER A 213 -6.00 -2.66 -13.91
N PRO A 214 -5.47 -3.86 -14.25
CA PRO A 214 -4.79 -4.07 -15.53
C PRO A 214 -5.74 -4.05 -16.73
N LEU A 215 -6.99 -4.45 -16.57
CA LEU A 215 -7.99 -4.37 -17.65
C LEU A 215 -8.32 -2.91 -17.98
N VAL A 216 -8.49 -2.08 -16.95
CA VAL A 216 -8.66 -0.63 -17.09
C VAL A 216 -7.40 -0.02 -17.72
N GLY A 217 -6.20 -0.38 -17.23
CA GLY A 217 -4.93 0.06 -17.78
C GLY A 217 -4.83 -0.20 -19.28
N PHE A 218 -5.07 -1.45 -19.70
CA PHE A 218 -5.03 -1.85 -21.11
C PHE A 218 -6.08 -1.14 -21.95
N GLY A 219 -7.35 -1.24 -21.56
CA GLY A 219 -8.48 -0.74 -22.36
C GLY A 219 -8.51 0.78 -22.46
N CYS A 220 -8.39 1.48 -21.33
CA CYS A 220 -8.45 2.94 -21.31
C CYS A 220 -7.23 3.57 -21.98
N ALA A 221 -6.02 2.99 -21.85
CA ALA A 221 -4.84 3.52 -22.55
C ALA A 221 -4.94 3.33 -24.07
N ALA A 222 -5.46 2.18 -24.52
CA ALA A 222 -5.74 1.95 -25.93
C ALA A 222 -6.77 2.96 -26.47
N LEU A 223 -7.89 3.13 -25.76
CA LEU A 223 -8.94 4.07 -26.13
C LEU A 223 -8.46 5.53 -26.13
N LEU A 224 -7.67 5.93 -25.13
CA LEU A 224 -7.10 7.27 -25.07
C LEU A 224 -6.17 7.54 -26.26
N LEU A 225 -5.32 6.57 -26.62
CA LEU A 225 -4.45 6.70 -27.79
C LEU A 225 -5.28 6.84 -29.09
N LEU A 226 -6.34 6.04 -29.26
CA LEU A 226 -7.23 6.15 -30.42
C LEU A 226 -7.95 7.50 -30.47
N ALA A 227 -8.43 7.98 -29.33
CA ALA A 227 -9.05 9.30 -29.21
C ALA A 227 -8.05 10.41 -29.56
N LEU A 228 -6.82 10.36 -29.03
CA LEU A 228 -5.77 11.32 -29.39
C LEU A 228 -5.52 11.32 -30.91
N ARG A 229 -5.46 10.16 -31.57
CA ARG A 229 -5.30 10.07 -33.03
C ARG A 229 -6.47 10.67 -33.82
N ALA A 230 -7.69 10.53 -33.28
CA ALA A 230 -8.87 11.11 -33.92
C ALA A 230 -8.90 12.65 -33.83
N PHE A 231 -8.57 13.20 -32.65
CA PHE A 231 -8.73 14.62 -32.35
C PHE A 231 -7.45 15.46 -32.48
N VAL A 232 -6.28 14.90 -32.17
CA VAL A 232 -5.00 15.61 -32.21
C VAL A 232 -4.23 15.26 -33.46
N LYS A 233 -4.19 16.19 -34.42
CA LYS A 233 -3.60 15.97 -35.77
C LYS A 233 -2.08 16.19 -35.84
N ASN A 234 -1.42 16.51 -34.71
CA ASN A 234 0.02 16.75 -34.69
C ASN A 234 0.79 15.43 -34.82
N ARG A 235 1.34 15.20 -36.04
CA ARG A 235 2.04 13.95 -36.36
C ARG A 235 3.29 13.68 -35.54
N SER A 236 3.92 14.71 -34.99
CA SER A 236 5.13 14.53 -34.15
C SER A 236 4.88 13.72 -32.89
N LEU A 237 3.66 13.77 -32.33
CA LEU A 237 3.24 13.01 -31.15
C LEU A 237 3.22 11.48 -31.38
N TYR A 238 2.98 11.05 -32.62
CA TYR A 238 2.83 9.63 -32.98
C TYR A 238 4.10 9.02 -33.57
N LYS A 239 5.21 9.75 -33.55
CA LYS A 239 6.51 9.24 -33.99
C LYS A 239 7.21 8.53 -32.82
N ALA A 240 7.99 7.51 -33.15
CA ALA A 240 9.02 7.01 -32.25
C ALA A 240 10.18 8.01 -32.16
N PRO A 241 10.96 8.01 -31.07
CA PRO A 241 12.16 8.83 -30.97
C PRO A 241 13.12 8.57 -32.13
N ASP A 242 13.75 9.63 -32.65
CA ASP A 242 14.74 9.55 -33.70
C ASP A 242 16.15 9.68 -33.10
N GLY A 243 16.87 8.57 -33.09
CA GLY A 243 18.18 8.48 -32.43
C GLY A 243 18.11 8.77 -30.94
N ASN A 244 19.03 9.60 -30.44
CA ASN A 244 19.12 9.99 -29.02
C ASN A 244 18.67 11.45 -28.76
N THR A 245 17.95 12.05 -29.71
CA THR A 245 17.52 13.44 -29.59
C THR A 245 16.28 13.57 -28.71
N PRO A 246 16.24 14.54 -27.77
CA PRO A 246 15.03 14.80 -27.00
C PRO A 246 13.86 15.24 -27.88
N PRO A 247 12.62 14.91 -27.51
CA PRO A 247 11.44 15.37 -28.23
C PRO A 247 11.28 16.90 -28.16
N PRO A 248 10.43 17.50 -29.02
CA PRO A 248 10.06 18.91 -28.92
C PRO A 248 9.63 19.27 -27.50
N TRP A 249 9.92 20.50 -27.06
CA TRP A 249 9.78 20.94 -25.66
C TRP A 249 8.39 20.66 -25.06
N TRP A 250 7.31 20.82 -25.82
CA TRP A 250 5.94 20.60 -25.36
C TRP A 250 5.62 19.11 -25.16
N ILE A 251 6.13 18.23 -26.05
CA ILE A 251 6.02 16.77 -25.88
C ILE A 251 6.85 16.32 -24.67
N ARG A 252 8.06 16.88 -24.57
CA ARG A 252 8.94 16.62 -23.41
C ARG A 252 8.26 17.02 -22.10
N GLY A 253 7.65 18.21 -22.06
CA GLY A 253 6.88 18.68 -20.91
C GLY A 253 5.69 17.79 -20.56
N LEU A 254 4.94 17.34 -21.57
CA LEU A 254 3.83 16.40 -21.37
C LEU A 254 4.30 15.08 -20.74
N LEU A 255 5.35 14.47 -21.29
CA LEU A 255 5.88 13.18 -20.80
C LEU A 255 6.48 13.31 -19.38
N ILE A 256 7.16 14.42 -19.09
CA ILE A 256 7.64 14.69 -17.72
C ILE A 256 6.45 14.87 -16.77
N ALA A 257 5.40 15.57 -17.18
CA ALA A 257 4.21 15.78 -16.35
C ALA A 257 3.47 14.46 -16.07
N THR A 258 3.31 13.59 -17.07
CA THR A 258 2.67 12.28 -16.86
C THR A 258 3.52 11.35 -15.99
N CYS A 259 4.84 11.31 -16.18
CA CYS A 259 5.77 10.61 -15.30
C CYS A 259 5.69 11.13 -13.85
N THR A 260 5.61 12.45 -13.67
CA THR A 260 5.43 13.09 -12.36
C THR A 260 4.14 12.62 -11.69
N GLY A 261 3.03 12.65 -12.44
CA GLY A 261 1.73 12.22 -11.95
C GLY A 261 1.69 10.74 -11.56
N VAL A 262 2.26 9.86 -12.38
CA VAL A 262 2.37 8.42 -12.06
C VAL A 262 3.23 8.20 -10.83
N SER A 263 4.39 8.87 -10.74
CA SER A 263 5.29 8.73 -9.59
C SER A 263 4.63 9.20 -8.30
N PHE A 264 3.94 10.34 -8.35
CA PHE A 264 3.18 10.86 -7.20
C PHE A 264 2.05 9.90 -6.79
N ALA A 265 1.23 9.45 -7.74
CA ALA A 265 0.13 8.52 -7.47
C ALA A 265 0.64 7.16 -6.94
N HIS A 266 1.78 6.67 -7.48
CA HIS A 266 2.45 5.47 -6.98
C HIS A 266 2.89 5.66 -5.53
N GLY A 267 3.62 6.74 -5.21
CA GLY A 267 4.02 7.03 -3.84
C GLY A 267 2.84 7.15 -2.89
N SER A 268 1.75 7.84 -3.33
CA SER A 268 0.53 7.99 -2.53
C SER A 268 -0.15 6.66 -2.22
N ASN A 269 -0.30 5.77 -3.19
CA ASN A 269 -0.96 4.47 -2.99
C ASN A 269 -0.03 3.45 -2.33
N ASP A 270 1.18 3.27 -2.88
CA ASP A 270 2.08 2.20 -2.49
C ASP A 270 2.77 2.46 -1.15
N GLY A 271 3.17 3.68 -0.83
CA GLY A 271 3.75 4.01 0.47
C GLY A 271 2.81 3.76 1.65
N GLN A 272 1.50 3.77 1.43
CA GLN A 272 0.55 3.45 2.48
C GLN A 272 0.60 1.98 2.93
N LYS A 273 1.12 1.07 2.11
CA LYS A 273 1.29 -0.35 2.46
C LYS A 273 2.28 -0.50 3.61
N GLY A 274 3.45 0.12 3.50
CA GLY A 274 4.44 0.11 4.58
C GLY A 274 4.01 0.92 5.79
N MET A 275 3.33 2.05 5.59
CA MET A 275 2.74 2.78 6.72
C MET A 275 1.77 1.89 7.51
N GLY A 276 0.89 1.15 6.83
CA GLY A 276 -0.04 0.24 7.49
C GLY A 276 0.67 -0.84 8.29
N LEU A 277 1.71 -1.45 7.72
CA LEU A 277 2.50 -2.46 8.42
C LEU A 277 3.29 -1.89 9.60
N ILE A 278 3.90 -0.72 9.45
CA ILE A 278 4.59 -0.03 10.54
C ILE A 278 3.59 0.34 11.66
N MET A 279 2.41 0.85 11.31
CA MET A 279 1.38 1.13 12.33
C MET A 279 0.89 -0.13 13.03
N LEU A 280 0.75 -1.25 12.31
CA LEU A 280 0.41 -2.53 12.92
C LEU A 280 1.48 -2.97 13.95
N ILE A 281 2.77 -2.85 13.58
CA ILE A 281 3.90 -3.13 14.47
C ILE A 281 3.86 -2.22 15.70
N LEU A 282 3.76 -0.90 15.48
CA LEU A 282 3.80 0.09 16.56
C LEU A 282 2.63 -0.03 17.52
N VAL A 283 1.40 -0.19 17.00
CA VAL A 283 0.21 -0.35 17.84
C VAL A 283 0.26 -1.63 18.66
N GLY A 284 0.81 -2.71 18.10
CA GLY A 284 0.91 -3.98 18.80
C GLY A 284 2.02 -4.02 19.85
N THR A 285 3.15 -3.36 19.58
CA THR A 285 4.33 -3.40 20.47
C THR A 285 4.39 -2.25 21.47
N LEU A 286 3.88 -1.09 21.07
CA LEU A 286 3.85 0.14 21.87
C LEU A 286 2.45 0.77 21.90
N PRO A 287 1.43 0.03 22.41
CA PRO A 287 0.05 0.55 22.42
C PRO A 287 -0.07 1.85 23.20
N MET A 288 0.74 2.05 24.24
CA MET A 288 0.77 3.28 25.02
C MET A 288 1.08 4.54 24.20
N ALA A 289 1.85 4.41 23.12
CA ALA A 289 2.21 5.52 22.23
C ALA A 289 1.27 5.65 21.04
N TYR A 290 0.85 4.52 20.47
CA TYR A 290 0.27 4.50 19.12
C TYR A 290 -1.14 3.92 19.03
N ALA A 291 -1.74 3.48 20.16
CA ALA A 291 -3.09 2.92 20.15
C ALA A 291 -4.18 3.97 19.90
N LEU A 292 -3.98 5.20 20.37
CA LEU A 292 -4.91 6.31 20.24
C LEU A 292 -4.22 7.54 19.65
N ASN A 293 -4.99 8.32 18.89
CA ASN A 293 -4.55 9.59 18.32
C ASN A 293 -4.44 10.68 19.39
N ARG A 294 -3.30 10.74 20.07
CA ARG A 294 -3.04 11.71 21.13
C ARG A 294 -2.96 13.17 20.64
N THR A 295 -2.84 13.36 19.32
CA THR A 295 -2.81 14.69 18.70
C THR A 295 -4.21 15.24 18.41
N MET A 296 -5.27 14.45 18.68
CA MET A 296 -6.65 14.90 18.51
C MET A 296 -6.94 16.10 19.43
N PRO A 297 -7.41 17.25 18.89
CA PRO A 297 -7.76 18.42 19.68
C PRO A 297 -8.82 18.11 20.74
N ALA A 298 -8.76 18.82 21.87
CA ALA A 298 -9.67 18.59 22.99
C ALA A 298 -11.15 18.87 22.64
N ASP A 299 -11.41 19.84 21.77
CA ASP A 299 -12.75 20.16 21.27
C ASP A 299 -13.33 19.00 20.42
N GLN A 300 -12.52 18.36 19.59
CA GLN A 300 -12.91 17.14 18.85
C GLN A 300 -13.14 15.95 19.79
N THR A 301 -12.35 15.84 20.86
CA THR A 301 -12.55 14.80 21.89
C THR A 301 -13.89 14.99 22.62
N LEU A 302 -14.28 16.22 22.93
CA LEU A 302 -15.57 16.52 23.51
C LEU A 302 -16.73 16.28 22.52
N GLN A 303 -16.55 16.62 21.25
CA GLN A 303 -17.52 16.30 20.20
C GLN A 303 -17.72 14.78 20.06
N PHE A 304 -16.64 14.00 20.13
CA PHE A 304 -16.70 12.54 20.11
C PHE A 304 -17.56 12.01 21.27
N ALA A 305 -17.35 12.48 22.49
CA ALA A 305 -18.15 12.09 23.65
C ALA A 305 -19.63 12.43 23.48
N ALA A 306 -19.94 13.62 22.95
CA ALA A 306 -21.32 14.01 22.66
C ALA A 306 -21.98 13.12 21.58
N VAL A 307 -21.25 12.77 20.52
CA VAL A 307 -21.75 11.83 19.49
C VAL A 307 -21.99 10.44 20.09
N ALA A 308 -21.11 9.96 20.98
CA ALA A 308 -21.29 8.69 21.68
C ALA A 308 -22.59 8.68 22.51
N GLU A 309 -22.86 9.74 23.27
CA GLU A 309 -24.05 9.88 24.11
C GLU A 309 -25.35 9.84 23.29
N VAL A 310 -25.45 10.63 22.21
CA VAL A 310 -26.64 10.63 21.36
C VAL A 310 -26.84 9.33 20.59
N THR A 311 -25.73 8.64 20.25
CA THR A 311 -25.78 7.32 19.60
C THR A 311 -26.24 6.25 20.58
N GLN A 312 -25.74 6.26 21.81
CA GLN A 312 -26.19 5.35 22.87
C GLN A 312 -27.70 5.47 23.10
N GLN A 313 -28.21 6.72 23.25
CA GLN A 313 -29.65 6.97 23.45
C GLN A 313 -30.49 6.45 22.29
N ALA A 314 -30.05 6.61 21.05
CA ALA A 314 -30.72 6.08 19.87
C ALA A 314 -30.75 4.55 19.84
N LEU A 315 -29.63 3.88 20.21
CA LEU A 315 -29.56 2.44 20.29
C LEU A 315 -30.46 1.85 21.39
N VAL A 316 -30.46 2.46 22.58
CA VAL A 316 -31.37 2.05 23.69
C VAL A 316 -32.85 2.18 23.29
N LYS A 317 -33.20 3.23 22.56
CA LYS A 317 -34.56 3.41 22.03
C LYS A 317 -34.91 2.35 20.98
N SER A 318 -33.96 1.95 20.15
CA SER A 318 -34.16 0.97 19.08
C SER A 318 -34.29 -0.48 19.60
N ALA A 319 -33.71 -0.80 20.74
CA ALA A 319 -33.75 -2.12 21.37
C ALA A 319 -33.84 -1.97 22.89
N PRO A 320 -35.07 -1.81 23.45
CA PRO A 320 -35.26 -1.55 24.89
C PRO A 320 -35.14 -2.83 25.72
N LEU A 321 -34.04 -3.54 25.58
CA LEU A 321 -33.65 -4.71 26.40
C LEU A 321 -32.55 -4.31 27.38
N PRO A 322 -32.46 -4.95 28.56
CA PRO A 322 -31.37 -4.70 29.49
C PRO A 322 -30.05 -5.05 28.86
N ALA A 323 -29.04 -4.20 29.07
CA ALA A 323 -27.69 -4.48 28.63
C ALA A 323 -27.11 -5.69 29.39
N PRO A 324 -26.27 -6.51 28.74
CA PRO A 324 -25.56 -7.58 29.44
C PRO A 324 -24.57 -7.01 30.47
N ALA A 325 -24.25 -7.78 31.50
CA ALA A 325 -23.29 -7.36 32.55
C ALA A 325 -21.91 -7.02 31.99
N ASP A 326 -21.46 -7.73 30.97
CA ASP A 326 -20.30 -7.39 30.16
C ASP A 326 -20.69 -7.43 28.67
N SER A 327 -20.49 -6.31 28.00
CA SER A 327 -20.84 -6.15 26.57
C SER A 327 -19.78 -6.72 25.63
N ARG A 328 -18.51 -6.77 26.06
CA ARG A 328 -17.37 -7.16 25.22
C ARG A 328 -17.49 -8.58 24.66
N PRO A 329 -17.80 -9.63 25.46
CA PRO A 329 -17.96 -11.00 24.94
C PRO A 329 -19.05 -11.11 23.89
N VAL A 330 -20.21 -10.44 24.08
CA VAL A 330 -21.34 -10.48 23.14
C VAL A 330 -20.95 -9.89 21.79
N LEU A 331 -20.26 -8.75 21.81
CA LEU A 331 -19.82 -8.07 20.60
C LEU A 331 -18.67 -8.85 19.91
N ALA A 332 -17.72 -9.37 20.68
CA ALA A 332 -16.63 -10.19 20.15
C ALA A 332 -17.14 -11.47 19.49
N ASP A 333 -18.14 -12.12 20.07
CA ASP A 333 -18.81 -13.30 19.51
C ASP A 333 -19.52 -12.98 18.19
N TYR A 334 -20.21 -11.84 18.12
CA TYR A 334 -20.83 -11.37 16.86
C TYR A 334 -19.75 -11.06 15.80
N VAL A 335 -18.67 -10.37 16.15
CA VAL A 335 -17.58 -10.06 15.22
C VAL A 335 -16.97 -11.34 14.67
N ARG A 336 -16.83 -12.40 15.49
CA ARG A 336 -16.29 -13.70 15.11
C ARG A 336 -17.29 -14.54 14.28
N SER A 337 -18.51 -14.75 14.80
CA SER A 337 -19.50 -15.68 14.24
C SER A 337 -20.35 -15.09 13.13
N LYS A 338 -20.49 -13.75 13.08
CA LYS A 338 -21.44 -12.99 12.23
C LYS A 338 -22.90 -13.30 12.55
N GLN A 339 -23.18 -14.00 13.66
CA GLN A 339 -24.54 -14.34 14.07
C GLN A 339 -25.04 -13.33 15.10
N ALA A 340 -26.11 -12.62 14.73
CA ALA A 340 -26.73 -11.65 15.60
C ALA A 340 -27.57 -12.33 16.68
N THR A 341 -27.41 -11.89 17.93
CA THR A 341 -28.25 -12.28 19.07
C THR A 341 -29.15 -11.10 19.49
N PRO A 342 -30.25 -11.32 20.23
CA PRO A 342 -31.07 -10.22 20.77
C PRO A 342 -30.28 -9.25 21.65
N GLN A 343 -29.18 -9.71 22.26
CA GLN A 343 -28.31 -8.89 23.13
C GLN A 343 -27.31 -8.00 22.36
N LEU A 344 -27.19 -8.15 21.04
CA LEU A 344 -26.19 -7.44 20.24
C LEU A 344 -26.34 -5.91 20.32
N VAL A 345 -27.57 -5.39 20.08
CA VAL A 345 -27.82 -3.94 20.10
C VAL A 345 -27.73 -3.37 21.51
N PRO A 346 -28.28 -4.00 22.57
CA PRO A 346 -28.06 -3.58 23.94
C PRO A 346 -26.60 -3.56 24.38
N ALA A 347 -25.82 -4.58 23.96
CA ALA A 347 -24.37 -4.64 24.23
C ALA A 347 -23.61 -3.50 23.53
N LEU A 348 -23.94 -3.22 22.27
CA LEU A 348 -23.37 -2.10 21.53
C LEU A 348 -23.74 -0.74 22.17
N ALA A 349 -24.98 -0.58 22.61
CA ALA A 349 -25.41 0.63 23.32
C ALA A 349 -24.62 0.86 24.60
N ALA A 350 -24.44 -0.18 25.42
CA ALA A 350 -23.68 -0.08 26.68
C ALA A 350 -22.19 0.22 26.41
N LEU A 351 -21.56 -0.43 25.43
CA LEU A 351 -20.15 -0.16 25.08
C LEU A 351 -20.00 1.25 24.51
N THR A 352 -20.95 1.72 23.69
CA THR A 352 -20.95 3.10 23.16
C THR A 352 -20.98 4.14 24.28
N GLY A 353 -21.85 3.94 25.30
CA GLY A 353 -21.91 4.80 26.48
C GLY A 353 -20.61 4.76 27.28
N HIS A 354 -20.06 3.57 27.54
CA HIS A 354 -18.80 3.41 28.25
C HIS A 354 -17.64 4.17 27.56
N ILE A 355 -17.49 4.03 26.25
CA ILE A 355 -16.50 4.78 25.46
C ILE A 355 -16.74 6.30 25.61
N GLY A 356 -17.98 6.76 25.50
CA GLY A 356 -18.33 8.16 25.65
C GLY A 356 -17.96 8.73 27.02
N ASP A 357 -18.27 8.01 28.09
CA ASP A 357 -17.97 8.39 29.47
C ASP A 357 -16.45 8.43 29.74
N GLU A 358 -15.70 7.45 29.25
CA GLU A 358 -14.25 7.42 29.37
C GLU A 358 -13.61 8.61 28.63
N VAL A 359 -13.98 8.83 27.37
CA VAL A 359 -13.46 9.94 26.56
C VAL A 359 -13.79 11.29 27.17
N LYS A 360 -15.01 11.45 27.70
CA LYS A 360 -15.45 12.65 28.42
C LYS A 360 -14.67 12.84 29.72
N GLY A 361 -14.45 11.77 30.47
CA GLY A 361 -13.73 11.79 31.73
C GLY A 361 -12.28 12.23 31.58
N TYR A 362 -11.60 11.78 30.53
CA TYR A 362 -10.22 12.21 30.23
C TYR A 362 -10.16 13.62 29.62
N GLY A 363 -11.21 14.07 28.92
CA GLY A 363 -11.30 15.38 28.25
C GLY A 363 -10.35 15.58 27.07
N SER A 364 -9.34 14.71 26.92
CA SER A 364 -8.42 14.65 25.79
C SER A 364 -7.83 13.25 25.69
N LEU A 365 -7.67 12.69 24.48
CA LEU A 365 -7.02 11.40 24.27
C LEU A 365 -5.54 11.41 24.69
N ALA A 366 -4.90 12.57 24.72
CA ALA A 366 -3.54 12.74 25.23
C ALA A 366 -3.42 12.45 26.74
N LYS A 367 -4.52 12.58 27.49
CA LYS A 367 -4.57 12.36 28.96
C LYS A 367 -4.97 10.95 29.36
N VAL A 368 -5.28 10.07 28.40
CA VAL A 368 -5.58 8.66 28.71
C VAL A 368 -4.32 8.02 29.31
N PRO A 369 -4.41 7.43 30.52
CA PRO A 369 -3.28 6.76 31.15
C PRO A 369 -2.73 5.62 30.30
N ALA A 370 -1.44 5.39 30.38
CA ALA A 370 -0.75 4.38 29.57
C ALA A 370 -1.35 2.98 29.72
N GLU A 371 -1.69 2.59 30.96
CA GLU A 371 -2.31 1.31 31.27
C GLU A 371 -3.73 1.15 30.73
N ALA A 372 -4.48 2.24 30.54
CA ALA A 372 -5.84 2.24 30.04
C ALA A 372 -5.91 2.27 28.50
N MET A 373 -4.87 2.76 27.83
CA MET A 373 -4.91 3.00 26.36
C MET A 373 -5.25 1.76 25.55
N GLY A 374 -4.69 0.60 25.91
CA GLY A 374 -4.98 -0.66 25.24
C GLY A 374 -6.45 -1.05 25.32
N ASN A 375 -7.05 -0.88 26.50
CA ASN A 375 -8.46 -1.21 26.73
C ASN A 375 -9.39 -0.23 26.00
N VAL A 376 -9.15 1.07 26.13
CA VAL A 376 -9.93 2.12 25.44
C VAL A 376 -9.92 1.91 23.92
N ARG A 377 -8.75 1.63 23.35
CA ARG A 377 -8.63 1.33 21.92
C ARG A 377 -9.37 0.05 21.54
N ASN A 378 -9.25 -1.00 22.34
CA ASN A 378 -9.89 -2.29 22.03
C ASN A 378 -11.42 -2.16 22.05
N ASP A 379 -11.97 -1.39 22.97
CA ASP A 379 -13.39 -1.09 23.05
C ASP A 379 -13.86 -0.28 21.82
N MET A 380 -13.11 0.76 21.45
CA MET A 380 -13.36 1.54 20.24
C MET A 380 -13.31 0.66 18.99
N TYR A 381 -12.29 -0.21 18.87
CA TYR A 381 -12.15 -1.10 17.73
C TYR A 381 -13.31 -2.11 17.66
N LEU A 382 -13.69 -2.70 18.79
CA LEU A 382 -14.80 -3.65 18.86
C LEU A 382 -16.13 -3.01 18.48
N ALA A 383 -16.39 -1.78 18.96
CA ALA A 383 -17.58 -1.02 18.60
C ALA A 383 -17.60 -0.67 17.10
N SER A 384 -16.49 -0.14 16.56
CA SER A 384 -16.37 0.22 15.14
C SER A 384 -16.58 -1.00 14.22
N GLU A 385 -15.99 -2.14 14.57
CA GLU A 385 -16.09 -3.36 13.78
C GLU A 385 -17.50 -3.98 13.85
N THR A 386 -18.12 -3.93 15.02
CA THR A 386 -19.52 -4.34 15.19
C THR A 386 -20.44 -3.50 14.30
N ILE A 387 -20.31 -2.17 14.32
CA ILE A 387 -21.12 -1.25 13.49
C ILE A 387 -20.90 -1.56 12.00
N ARG A 388 -19.66 -1.76 11.58
CA ARG A 388 -19.31 -2.11 10.20
C ARG A 388 -19.99 -3.39 9.73
N LEU A 389 -19.97 -4.43 10.57
CA LEU A 389 -20.57 -5.73 10.25
C LEU A 389 -22.10 -5.67 10.29
N MET A 390 -22.69 -4.93 11.22
CA MET A 390 -24.14 -4.74 11.27
C MET A 390 -24.65 -4.03 10.02
N ASP A 391 -23.98 -2.98 9.55
CA ASP A 391 -24.35 -2.28 8.32
C ASP A 391 -24.20 -3.21 7.09
N LYS A 392 -23.10 -3.95 7.01
CA LYS A 392 -22.83 -4.89 5.91
C LYS A 392 -23.85 -6.02 5.82
N HIS A 393 -24.25 -6.61 6.95
CA HIS A 393 -25.18 -7.73 7.02
C HIS A 393 -26.64 -7.28 7.22
N LYS A 394 -26.89 -5.95 7.22
CA LYS A 394 -28.21 -5.35 7.45
C LYS A 394 -28.85 -5.86 8.75
N VAL A 395 -28.04 -5.98 9.81
CA VAL A 395 -28.49 -6.39 11.14
C VAL A 395 -28.94 -5.17 11.91
N GLY A 396 -30.13 -5.26 12.53
CA GLY A 396 -30.82 -4.17 13.21
C GLY A 396 -31.68 -3.36 12.23
N SER A 397 -32.96 -3.22 12.56
CA SER A 397 -33.89 -2.37 11.79
C SER A 397 -33.82 -0.95 12.34
N PHE A 398 -32.74 -0.23 12.00
CA PHE A 398 -32.56 1.16 12.41
C PHE A 398 -33.27 2.11 11.45
N ASP A 399 -33.85 3.19 12.00
CA ASP A 399 -34.26 4.31 11.19
C ASP A 399 -33.06 5.09 10.61
N ALA A 400 -33.32 5.99 9.68
CA ALA A 400 -32.25 6.75 9.01
C ALA A 400 -31.47 7.63 10.01
N ASP A 401 -32.10 8.15 11.05
CA ASP A 401 -31.45 8.98 12.07
C ASP A 401 -30.49 8.17 12.93
N THR A 402 -30.90 7.00 13.41
CA THR A 402 -30.05 6.07 14.17
C THR A 402 -28.89 5.57 13.33
N SER A 403 -29.14 5.24 12.06
CA SER A 403 -28.09 4.81 11.12
C SER A 403 -27.04 5.91 10.91
N ASN A 404 -27.46 7.15 10.75
CA ASN A 404 -26.55 8.30 10.62
C ASN A 404 -25.72 8.52 11.89
N LYS A 405 -26.33 8.42 13.08
CA LYS A 405 -25.61 8.53 14.36
C LYS A 405 -24.58 7.44 14.53
N LEU A 406 -24.90 6.19 14.17
CA LEU A 406 -23.94 5.08 14.16
C LEU A 406 -22.76 5.34 13.23
N GLN A 407 -22.99 5.84 12.03
CA GLN A 407 -21.93 6.19 11.09
C GLN A 407 -21.06 7.35 11.60
N LEU A 408 -21.68 8.39 12.19
CA LEU A 408 -20.92 9.48 12.81
C LEU A 408 -20.08 8.99 14.00
N PHE A 409 -20.63 8.14 14.87
CA PHE A 409 -19.88 7.57 15.99
C PHE A 409 -18.72 6.73 15.50
N LYS A 410 -18.94 5.87 14.50
CA LYS A 410 -17.87 5.11 13.87
C LYS A 410 -16.79 6.02 13.29
N GLN A 411 -17.16 7.12 12.64
CA GLN A 411 -16.20 8.09 12.10
C GLN A 411 -15.37 8.73 13.22
N GLN A 412 -15.97 9.06 14.37
CA GLN A 412 -15.22 9.59 15.52
C GLN A 412 -14.24 8.56 16.08
N ILE A 413 -14.64 7.29 16.18
CA ILE A 413 -13.73 6.20 16.56
C ILE A 413 -12.59 6.09 15.56
N ASP A 414 -12.88 6.11 14.26
CA ASP A 414 -11.85 6.01 13.22
C ASP A 414 -10.84 7.17 13.31
N ASN A 415 -11.29 8.40 13.58
CA ASN A 415 -10.43 9.55 13.82
C ASN A 415 -9.56 9.41 15.08
N ALA A 416 -10.08 8.76 16.10
CA ALA A 416 -9.39 8.52 17.37
C ALA A 416 -8.36 7.38 17.31
N THR A 417 -8.54 6.40 16.42
CA THR A 417 -7.75 5.16 16.38
C THR A 417 -6.96 4.94 15.11
N ARG A 418 -7.35 5.59 13.99
CA ARG A 418 -6.73 5.47 12.68
C ARG A 418 -5.95 6.73 12.35
N PHE A 419 -4.71 6.80 12.80
CA PHE A 419 -3.80 7.89 12.49
C PHE A 419 -2.45 7.34 12.13
N ILE A 420 -1.67 8.11 11.39
CA ILE A 420 -0.29 7.77 11.00
C ILE A 420 0.60 8.92 11.43
N PRO A 421 1.52 8.74 12.38
CA PRO A 421 2.47 9.77 12.80
C PRO A 421 3.27 10.30 11.61
N LEU A 422 3.56 11.60 11.62
CA LEU A 422 4.30 12.24 10.53
C LEU A 422 5.67 11.61 10.30
N TRP A 423 6.36 11.20 11.37
CA TRP A 423 7.66 10.56 11.25
C TRP A 423 7.58 9.21 10.50
N VAL A 424 6.50 8.44 10.67
CA VAL A 424 6.27 7.19 9.90
C VAL A 424 6.12 7.50 8.41
N LYS A 425 5.36 8.54 8.07
CA LYS A 425 5.24 9.00 6.67
C LYS A 425 6.60 9.39 6.09
N ILE A 426 7.40 10.15 6.83
CA ILE A 426 8.74 10.58 6.41
C ILE A 426 9.68 9.38 6.24
N ALA A 427 9.70 8.43 7.19
CA ALA A 427 10.55 7.25 7.13
C ALA A 427 10.23 6.38 5.90
N VAL A 428 8.94 6.12 5.66
CA VAL A 428 8.45 5.38 4.49
C VAL A 428 8.75 6.14 3.19
N ALA A 429 8.54 7.46 3.18
CA ALA A 429 8.83 8.30 2.02
C ALA A 429 10.31 8.24 1.62
N ILE A 430 11.21 8.29 2.61
CA ILE A 430 12.65 8.15 2.39
C ILE A 430 12.97 6.74 1.85
N ALA A 431 12.44 5.68 2.47
CA ALA A 431 12.71 4.31 2.05
C ALA A 431 12.24 4.06 0.61
N LEU A 432 10.99 4.39 0.29
CA LEU A 432 10.42 4.24 -1.05
C LEU A 432 11.17 5.10 -2.08
N GLY A 433 11.39 6.38 -1.77
CA GLY A 433 12.07 7.32 -2.67
C GLY A 433 13.52 6.93 -2.97
N LEU A 434 14.29 6.47 -1.97
CA LEU A 434 15.64 5.97 -2.18
C LEU A 434 15.64 4.63 -2.95
N GLY A 435 14.68 3.75 -2.65
CA GLY A 435 14.50 2.50 -3.38
C GLY A 435 14.34 2.72 -4.89
N THR A 436 13.59 3.75 -5.28
CA THR A 436 13.41 4.18 -6.67
C THR A 436 14.72 4.36 -7.44
N MET A 437 15.79 4.80 -6.76
CA MET A 437 17.07 5.10 -7.40
C MET A 437 17.93 3.86 -7.65
N VAL A 438 17.55 2.71 -7.11
CA VAL A 438 18.34 1.46 -7.14
C VAL A 438 17.63 0.41 -8.00
N GLY A 439 18.38 -0.43 -8.71
CA GLY A 439 17.88 -1.67 -9.33
C GLY A 439 16.92 -1.54 -10.54
N TRP A 440 16.49 -0.36 -10.89
CA TRP A 440 15.44 -0.04 -11.87
C TRP A 440 15.68 -0.56 -13.30
N LYS A 441 16.92 -0.71 -13.74
CA LYS A 441 17.29 -1.02 -15.14
C LYS A 441 16.62 -2.28 -15.69
N ARG A 442 16.55 -3.36 -14.89
CA ARG A 442 16.02 -4.66 -15.34
C ARG A 442 14.55 -4.55 -15.76
N ILE A 443 13.75 -3.86 -14.95
CA ILE A 443 12.33 -3.69 -15.20
C ILE A 443 12.08 -2.65 -16.30
N VAL A 444 12.83 -1.55 -16.31
CA VAL A 444 12.77 -0.53 -17.37
C VAL A 444 13.01 -1.12 -18.76
N VAL A 445 13.99 -2.02 -18.90
CA VAL A 445 14.24 -2.74 -20.16
C VAL A 445 13.05 -3.62 -20.54
N THR A 446 12.43 -4.30 -19.59
CA THR A 446 11.26 -5.14 -19.87
C THR A 446 10.08 -4.31 -20.36
N VAL A 447 9.75 -3.21 -19.68
CA VAL A 447 8.62 -2.34 -20.03
C VAL A 447 8.89 -1.58 -21.34
N GLY A 448 10.10 -1.05 -21.53
CA GLY A 448 10.42 -0.19 -22.69
C GLY A 448 10.75 -0.95 -23.97
N GLU A 449 11.28 -2.20 -23.88
CA GLU A 449 11.76 -2.93 -25.07
C GLU A 449 11.05 -4.25 -25.33
N LYS A 450 10.52 -4.94 -24.27
CA LYS A 450 10.11 -6.34 -24.42
C LYS A 450 8.59 -6.54 -24.47
N ILE A 451 7.78 -5.52 -24.21
CA ILE A 451 6.32 -5.62 -24.32
C ILE A 451 5.89 -5.49 -25.79
N GLY A 452 6.26 -4.39 -26.46
CA GLY A 452 5.95 -4.13 -27.85
C GLY A 452 6.96 -4.73 -28.81
N LYS A 453 6.54 -5.01 -30.05
CA LYS A 453 7.45 -5.37 -31.17
C LYS A 453 8.10 -4.15 -31.81
N THR A 454 7.52 -2.96 -31.63
CA THR A 454 7.99 -1.68 -32.15
C THR A 454 8.41 -0.78 -31.00
N HIS A 455 9.20 0.24 -31.30
CA HIS A 455 9.58 1.25 -30.32
C HIS A 455 8.37 2.07 -29.87
N LEU A 456 8.36 2.48 -28.61
CA LEU A 456 7.30 3.28 -28.00
C LEU A 456 7.27 4.69 -28.62
N THR A 457 6.10 5.14 -29.07
CA THR A 457 5.88 6.53 -29.52
C THR A 457 5.56 7.45 -28.35
N TYR A 458 5.71 8.75 -28.53
CA TYR A 458 5.40 9.72 -27.48
C TYR A 458 3.94 9.64 -27.00
N ALA A 459 2.99 9.53 -27.94
CA ALA A 459 1.57 9.41 -27.61
C ALA A 459 1.26 8.12 -26.82
N GLN A 460 1.91 7.00 -27.16
CA GLN A 460 1.74 5.75 -26.44
C GLN A 460 2.20 5.87 -24.98
N GLY A 461 3.39 6.45 -24.77
CA GLY A 461 3.92 6.70 -23.42
C GLY A 461 2.98 7.60 -22.61
N ALA A 462 2.62 8.76 -23.18
CA ALA A 462 1.71 9.71 -22.51
C ALA A 462 0.35 9.08 -22.18
N SER A 463 -0.23 8.29 -23.10
CA SER A 463 -1.53 7.63 -22.86
C SER A 463 -1.45 6.59 -21.76
N ALA A 464 -0.42 5.74 -21.75
CA ALA A 464 -0.23 4.72 -20.72
C ALA A 464 -0.03 5.34 -19.33
N GLU A 465 0.82 6.36 -19.21
CA GLU A 465 1.07 7.06 -17.96
C GLU A 465 -0.15 7.85 -17.46
N THR A 466 -0.86 8.56 -18.34
CA THR A 466 -2.07 9.30 -17.94
C THR A 466 -3.13 8.36 -17.36
N VAL A 467 -3.37 7.22 -18.01
CA VAL A 467 -4.34 6.24 -17.51
C VAL A 467 -3.85 5.61 -16.21
N ALA A 468 -2.56 5.30 -16.09
CA ALA A 468 -1.98 4.77 -14.86
C ALA A 468 -2.15 5.76 -13.70
N MET A 469 -1.77 7.03 -13.88
CA MET A 469 -1.93 8.09 -12.89
C MET A 469 -3.38 8.20 -12.41
N LEU A 470 -4.33 8.27 -13.33
CA LEU A 470 -5.76 8.43 -13.00
C LEU A 470 -6.32 7.18 -12.30
N THR A 471 -5.94 5.98 -12.75
CA THR A 471 -6.42 4.72 -12.16
C THR A 471 -5.88 4.54 -10.74
N ILE A 472 -4.59 4.81 -10.52
CA ILE A 472 -3.95 4.69 -9.21
C ILE A 472 -4.50 5.76 -8.26
N GLY A 473 -4.62 7.02 -8.73
CA GLY A 473 -5.18 8.11 -7.94
C GLY A 473 -6.65 7.89 -7.55
N ALA A 474 -7.47 7.38 -8.47
CA ALA A 474 -8.86 7.01 -8.16
C ALA A 474 -8.92 5.88 -7.10
N ALA A 475 -8.10 4.86 -7.23
CA ALA A 475 -8.03 3.78 -6.26
C ALA A 475 -7.59 4.26 -4.86
N ASP A 476 -6.63 5.19 -4.80
CA ASP A 476 -6.19 5.82 -3.56
C ASP A 476 -7.33 6.58 -2.85
N MET A 477 -8.14 7.33 -3.60
CA MET A 477 -9.32 8.03 -3.07
C MET A 477 -10.35 7.07 -2.44
N PHE A 478 -10.46 5.85 -2.96
CA PHE A 478 -11.36 4.81 -2.42
C PHE A 478 -10.71 3.90 -1.37
N GLY A 479 -9.46 4.19 -0.97
CA GLY A 479 -8.70 3.37 -0.03
C GLY A 479 -8.40 1.95 -0.53
N LEU A 480 -8.28 1.78 -1.86
CA LEU A 480 -8.04 0.50 -2.50
C LEU A 480 -6.57 0.35 -2.89
N PRO A 481 -5.87 -0.68 -2.44
CA PRO A 481 -4.57 -1.01 -2.99
C PRO A 481 -4.75 -1.51 -4.43
N VAL A 482 -3.94 -1.00 -5.35
CA VAL A 482 -3.87 -1.47 -6.74
C VAL A 482 -2.46 -1.86 -7.10
N SER A 483 -2.30 -2.55 -8.22
CA SER A 483 -1.00 -2.86 -8.79
C SER A 483 -0.60 -1.79 -9.80
N THR A 484 0.26 -0.87 -9.38
CA THR A 484 0.83 0.18 -10.24
C THR A 484 1.57 -0.42 -11.44
N THR A 485 2.33 -1.50 -11.19
CA THR A 485 3.04 -2.28 -12.22
C THR A 485 2.09 -2.87 -13.27
N HIS A 486 0.98 -3.49 -12.82
CA HIS A 486 0.03 -4.10 -13.74
C HIS A 486 -0.70 -3.05 -14.58
N VAL A 487 -1.14 -1.96 -13.96
CA VAL A 487 -1.85 -0.87 -14.67
C VAL A 487 -0.97 -0.29 -15.77
N LEU A 488 0.28 0.05 -15.46
CA LEU A 488 1.15 0.69 -16.45
C LEU A 488 1.63 -0.29 -17.52
N SER A 489 2.08 -1.49 -17.13
CA SER A 489 2.54 -2.49 -18.12
C SER A 489 1.43 -2.91 -19.06
N SER A 490 0.19 -3.08 -18.56
CA SER A 490 -0.97 -3.35 -19.40
C SER A 490 -1.36 -2.14 -20.25
N GLY A 491 -1.23 -0.91 -19.74
CA GLY A 491 -1.43 0.33 -20.48
C GLY A 491 -0.48 0.45 -21.68
N VAL A 492 0.82 0.15 -21.45
CA VAL A 492 1.80 0.08 -22.55
C VAL A 492 1.39 -0.98 -23.57
N ALA A 493 1.00 -2.19 -23.14
CA ALA A 493 0.55 -3.25 -24.03
C ALA A 493 -0.70 -2.84 -24.82
N GLY A 494 -1.69 -2.20 -24.19
CA GLY A 494 -2.90 -1.70 -24.82
C GLY A 494 -2.61 -0.66 -25.90
N THR A 495 -1.72 0.30 -25.61
CA THR A 495 -1.30 1.30 -26.60
C THR A 495 -0.52 0.68 -27.76
N MET A 496 0.29 -0.37 -27.53
CA MET A 496 0.98 -1.10 -28.60
C MET A 496 -0.01 -1.80 -29.55
N VAL A 497 -1.04 -2.43 -29.01
CA VAL A 497 -2.11 -3.06 -29.81
C VAL A 497 -2.87 -1.99 -30.61
N ALA A 498 -3.31 -0.92 -29.96
CA ALA A 498 -4.04 0.18 -30.62
C ALA A 498 -3.21 0.90 -31.71
N ASN A 499 -1.88 0.91 -31.56
CA ASN A 499 -0.95 1.46 -32.55
C ASN A 499 -0.65 0.52 -33.73
N GLY A 500 -1.08 -0.75 -33.67
CA GLY A 500 -0.73 -1.76 -34.69
C GLY A 500 0.72 -2.28 -34.55
N GLY A 501 1.43 -1.93 -33.49
CA GLY A 501 2.84 -2.32 -33.27
C GLY A 501 3.03 -3.79 -32.87
N GLY A 502 1.95 -4.46 -32.43
CA GLY A 502 1.96 -5.85 -32.00
C GLY A 502 2.68 -6.06 -30.65
N LEU A 503 2.50 -7.25 -30.06
CA LEU A 503 3.05 -7.64 -28.76
C LEU A 503 4.07 -8.77 -28.90
N GLN A 504 5.08 -8.77 -28.05
CA GLN A 504 6.02 -9.89 -27.91
C GLN A 504 5.38 -10.97 -27.02
N MET A 505 4.71 -11.94 -27.61
CA MET A 505 3.89 -12.93 -26.90
C MET A 505 4.65 -13.74 -25.84
N LYS A 506 5.95 -13.99 -26.04
CA LYS A 506 6.79 -14.64 -25.02
C LYS A 506 6.86 -13.81 -23.73
N THR A 507 7.07 -12.51 -23.86
CA THR A 507 7.09 -11.57 -22.71
C THR A 507 5.72 -11.47 -22.07
N ILE A 508 4.66 -11.29 -22.86
CA ILE A 508 3.28 -11.21 -22.35
C ILE A 508 2.92 -12.46 -21.55
N ARG A 509 3.24 -13.66 -22.08
CA ARG A 509 3.01 -14.92 -21.35
C ARG A 509 3.76 -14.96 -20.02
N ASN A 510 5.03 -14.55 -20.00
CA ASN A 510 5.84 -14.53 -18.79
C ASN A 510 5.28 -13.53 -17.76
N LEU A 511 4.84 -12.33 -18.20
CA LEU A 511 4.19 -11.34 -17.36
C LEU A 511 2.90 -11.88 -16.74
N LEU A 512 2.01 -12.44 -17.56
CA LEU A 512 0.75 -13.01 -17.08
C LEU A 512 0.98 -14.17 -16.11
N MET A 513 1.98 -15.05 -16.38
CA MET A 513 2.35 -16.10 -15.44
C MET A 513 2.85 -15.54 -14.12
N ALA A 514 3.73 -14.52 -14.15
CA ALA A 514 4.22 -13.87 -12.94
C ALA A 514 3.06 -13.25 -12.15
N TRP A 515 2.12 -12.58 -12.82
CA TRP A 515 0.95 -11.96 -12.17
C TRP A 515 0.04 -12.98 -11.50
N VAL A 516 -0.26 -14.10 -12.17
CA VAL A 516 -1.11 -15.16 -11.62
C VAL A 516 -0.41 -15.91 -10.48
N LEU A 517 0.89 -16.19 -10.62
CA LEU A 517 1.63 -16.98 -9.64
C LEU A 517 2.03 -16.18 -8.39
N THR A 518 2.10 -14.85 -8.46
CA THR A 518 2.52 -14.01 -7.33
C THR A 518 1.67 -14.23 -6.09
N LEU A 519 0.33 -14.21 -6.23
CA LEU A 519 -0.57 -14.36 -5.09
C LEU A 519 -0.43 -15.74 -4.42
N PRO A 520 -0.60 -16.89 -5.13
CA PRO A 520 -0.47 -18.21 -4.51
C PRO A 520 0.94 -18.48 -3.98
N ALA A 521 1.99 -18.03 -4.66
CA ALA A 521 3.37 -18.20 -4.17
C ALA A 521 3.63 -17.42 -2.87
N ALA A 522 3.13 -16.18 -2.79
CA ALA A 522 3.24 -15.37 -1.58
C ALA A 522 2.46 -15.98 -0.41
N ILE A 523 1.25 -16.55 -0.67
CA ILE A 523 0.45 -17.25 0.33
C ILE A 523 1.23 -18.46 0.90
N VAL A 524 1.76 -19.32 0.04
CA VAL A 524 2.50 -20.51 0.45
C VAL A 524 3.78 -20.12 1.18
N LEU A 525 4.55 -19.17 0.65
CA LEU A 525 5.82 -18.75 1.23
C LEU A 525 5.62 -18.14 2.63
N SER A 526 4.66 -17.23 2.78
CA SER A 526 4.42 -16.56 4.06
C SER A 526 3.80 -17.50 5.10
N GLY A 527 2.87 -18.38 4.69
CA GLY A 527 2.28 -19.37 5.58
C GLY A 527 3.33 -20.37 6.09
N SER A 528 4.21 -20.84 5.21
CA SER A 528 5.33 -21.73 5.58
C SER A 528 6.33 -21.05 6.50
N LEU A 529 6.69 -19.79 6.21
CA LEU A 529 7.57 -19.00 7.08
C LEU A 529 6.94 -18.75 8.44
N TYR A 530 5.64 -18.45 8.50
CA TYR A 530 4.94 -18.26 9.76
C TYR A 530 4.96 -19.52 10.61
N TRP A 531 4.62 -20.68 10.02
CA TRP A 531 4.72 -21.97 10.70
C TRP A 531 6.14 -22.22 11.25
N LEU A 532 7.17 -21.95 10.44
CA LEU A 532 8.57 -22.13 10.85
C LEU A 532 8.95 -21.18 12.00
N LEU A 533 8.61 -19.89 11.90
CA LEU A 533 8.98 -18.88 12.88
C LEU A 533 8.27 -19.09 14.23
N THR A 534 7.04 -19.60 14.23
CA THR A 534 6.36 -19.97 15.49
C THR A 534 6.98 -21.15 16.24
N GLN A 535 7.90 -21.90 15.62
CA GLN A 535 8.70 -22.90 16.33
C GLN A 535 9.95 -22.29 16.97
N LEU A 536 10.33 -21.07 16.58
CA LEU A 536 11.54 -20.37 17.07
C LEU A 536 11.20 -19.33 18.16
N PHE A 537 9.99 -18.78 18.14
CA PHE A 537 9.45 -17.82 19.09
C PHE A 537 8.49 -18.48 20.08
#